data_ddcfade90838024c84c1cbbf8482d7fe
#
_entry.id   ddcfade90838024c84c1cbbf8482d7fe
#
_cell.length_a   1.000
_cell.length_b   1.000
_cell.length_c   1.000
_cell.angle_alpha   90.00
_cell.angle_beta   90.00
_cell.angle_gamma   90.00
#
_symmetry.space_group_name_H-M   'P 1'
#
loop_
_entity.id
_entity.type
_entity.pdbx_description
1 polymer ?
#
loop_
_entity_poly.entity_id
_entity_poly.type
_entity_poly.pdbx_seq_one_letter_code
_entity_poly.pdbx_strand_id
1 'polypeptide(L)'
;IFRGLNVEDNILAILEITEPDRKARRERLEQLLSEFSIEHLRRAPALALSGGERRRAEIARCLAAGPKYVLLDEPFAGVDPIAVGEIRHLVADLKNRGIGVLITDHNVQETLQIVDRAYILHDGRVLMSGTTDEVVKDENVRRVYLGANFRAY
;
A
#
# COMPACT_ATOMS: atom_id res chain seq x y z
N ILE A 1 -4.10 5.61 -10.81
CA ILE A 1 -3.58 5.26 -12.15
C ILE A 1 -4.25 6.10 -13.22
N PHE A 2 -3.52 6.55 -14.25
CA PHE A 2 -4.08 7.26 -15.41
C PHE A 2 -4.73 6.26 -16.36
N ARG A 3 -6.05 6.27 -16.44
CA ARG A 3 -6.85 5.25 -17.14
C ARG A 3 -6.60 5.21 -18.65
N GLY A 4 -6.25 6.34 -19.28
CA GLY A 4 -5.97 6.45 -20.71
C GLY A 4 -4.56 6.04 -21.12
N LEU A 5 -3.69 5.67 -20.19
CA LEU A 5 -2.30 5.30 -20.43
C LEU A 5 -2.10 3.78 -20.22
N ASN A 6 -1.08 3.23 -20.83
CA ASN A 6 -0.57 1.89 -20.51
C ASN A 6 0.27 1.91 -19.23
N VAL A 7 0.77 0.76 -18.78
CA VAL A 7 1.55 0.64 -17.53
C VAL A 7 2.85 1.45 -17.59
N GLU A 8 3.60 1.31 -18.69
CA GLU A 8 4.87 2.03 -18.89
C GLU A 8 4.67 3.54 -18.86
N ASP A 9 3.70 4.05 -19.60
CA ASP A 9 3.42 5.49 -19.68
C ASP A 9 2.90 6.05 -18.34
N ASN A 10 2.20 5.25 -17.56
CA ASN A 10 1.79 5.61 -16.19
C ASN A 10 2.99 5.89 -15.27
N ILE A 11 4.04 5.07 -15.36
CA ILE A 11 5.26 5.22 -14.56
C ILE A 11 6.10 6.36 -15.13
N LEU A 12 6.27 6.40 -16.45
CA LEU A 12 7.04 7.45 -17.14
C LEU A 12 6.49 8.85 -16.85
N ALA A 13 5.19 9.03 -16.81
CA ALA A 13 4.56 10.33 -16.53
C ALA A 13 5.01 10.93 -15.18
N ILE A 14 5.34 10.09 -14.19
CA ILE A 14 5.90 10.54 -12.92
C ILE A 14 7.41 10.73 -13.01
N LEU A 15 8.12 9.80 -13.64
CA LEU A 15 9.57 9.88 -13.81
C LEU A 15 9.99 11.10 -14.63
N GLU A 16 9.19 11.55 -15.59
CA GLU A 16 9.46 12.77 -16.36
C GLU A 16 9.49 14.05 -15.53
N ILE A 17 8.78 14.05 -14.40
CA ILE A 17 8.76 15.18 -13.47
C ILE A 17 9.90 15.07 -12.47
N THR A 18 10.28 13.86 -12.05
CA THR A 18 11.18 13.64 -10.92
C THR A 18 12.62 13.37 -11.34
N GLU A 19 12.86 12.87 -12.56
CA GLU A 19 14.18 12.52 -13.08
C GLU A 19 14.42 13.19 -14.45
N PRO A 20 15.22 14.26 -14.50
CA PRO A 20 15.50 14.98 -15.74
C PRO A 20 16.40 14.22 -16.73
N ASP A 21 17.30 13.36 -16.22
CA ASP A 21 18.18 12.58 -17.08
C ASP A 21 17.44 11.45 -17.77
N ARG A 22 17.48 11.44 -19.10
CA ARG A 22 16.73 10.47 -19.92
C ARG A 22 17.22 9.03 -19.73
N LYS A 23 18.52 8.84 -19.48
CA LYS A 23 19.09 7.51 -19.30
C LYS A 23 18.71 6.95 -17.91
N ALA A 24 18.91 7.77 -16.86
CA ALA A 24 18.51 7.42 -15.49
C ALA A 24 17.01 7.12 -15.39
N ARG A 25 16.18 7.91 -16.08
CA ARG A 25 14.73 7.69 -16.16
C ARG A 25 14.38 6.32 -16.75
N ARG A 26 15.06 5.94 -17.82
CA ARG A 26 14.84 4.64 -18.47
C ARG A 26 15.30 3.48 -17.58
N GLU A 27 16.46 3.61 -16.94
CA GLU A 27 16.98 2.63 -15.98
C GLU A 27 16.02 2.46 -14.80
N ARG A 28 15.49 3.57 -14.26
CA ARG A 28 14.52 3.54 -13.16
C ARG A 28 13.20 2.91 -13.58
N LEU A 29 12.72 3.16 -14.79
CA LEU A 29 11.53 2.50 -15.33
C LEU A 29 11.70 0.97 -15.39
N GLU A 30 12.81 0.48 -15.94
CA GLU A 30 13.08 -0.97 -16.03
C GLU A 30 13.17 -1.59 -14.63
N GLN A 31 13.82 -0.92 -13.69
CA GLN A 31 13.88 -1.36 -12.29
C GLN A 31 12.49 -1.51 -11.68
N LEU A 32 11.62 -0.51 -11.82
CA LEU A 32 10.28 -0.54 -11.26
C LEU A 32 9.40 -1.62 -11.92
N LEU A 33 9.48 -1.78 -13.25
CA LEU A 33 8.73 -2.82 -13.94
C LEU A 33 9.14 -4.21 -13.45
N SER A 34 10.45 -4.47 -13.33
CA SER A 34 10.99 -5.75 -12.86
C SER A 34 10.66 -6.00 -11.39
N GLU A 35 10.85 -5.02 -10.55
CA GLU A 35 10.63 -5.09 -9.11
C GLU A 35 9.18 -5.48 -8.78
N PHE A 36 8.22 -4.96 -9.53
CA PHE A 36 6.80 -5.27 -9.34
C PHE A 36 6.30 -6.41 -10.23
N SER A 37 7.21 -7.08 -10.97
CA SER A 37 6.88 -8.19 -11.89
C SER A 37 5.76 -7.84 -12.88
N ILE A 38 5.85 -6.64 -13.47
CA ILE A 38 4.88 -6.11 -14.43
C ILE A 38 5.49 -5.79 -15.79
N GLU A 39 6.68 -6.31 -16.09
CA GLU A 39 7.35 -6.12 -17.40
C GLU A 39 6.48 -6.59 -18.56
N HIS A 40 5.82 -7.74 -18.39
CA HIS A 40 4.94 -8.34 -19.39
C HIS A 40 3.67 -7.52 -19.63
N LEU A 41 3.32 -6.62 -18.70
CA LEU A 41 2.14 -5.75 -18.77
C LEU A 41 2.49 -4.35 -19.29
N ARG A 42 3.75 -4.06 -19.63
CA ARG A 42 4.22 -2.70 -19.93
C ARG A 42 3.36 -1.96 -20.95
N ARG A 43 2.86 -2.66 -21.98
CA ARG A 43 2.00 -2.11 -23.04
C ARG A 43 0.50 -2.30 -22.77
N ALA A 44 0.14 -2.99 -21.70
CA ALA A 44 -1.25 -3.23 -21.36
C ALA A 44 -1.93 -1.91 -20.95
N PRO A 45 -3.13 -1.60 -21.49
CA PRO A 45 -3.91 -0.45 -21.02
C PRO A 45 -4.27 -0.60 -19.56
N ALA A 46 -4.20 0.48 -18.78
CA ALA A 46 -4.49 0.45 -17.35
C ALA A 46 -5.90 -0.08 -17.00
N LEU A 47 -6.85 0.08 -17.92
CA LEU A 47 -8.22 -0.44 -17.75
C LEU A 47 -8.34 -1.95 -17.92
N ALA A 48 -7.39 -2.59 -18.60
CA ALA A 48 -7.39 -4.03 -18.84
C ALA A 48 -6.75 -4.86 -17.73
N LEU A 49 -6.13 -4.19 -16.74
CA LEU A 49 -5.44 -4.84 -15.63
C LEU A 49 -6.43 -5.46 -14.64
N SER A 50 -6.13 -6.67 -14.17
CA SER A 50 -6.76 -7.24 -12.98
C SER A 50 -6.54 -6.37 -11.74
N GLY A 51 -7.27 -6.63 -10.65
CA GLY A 51 -7.12 -5.87 -9.41
C GLY A 51 -5.70 -5.88 -8.86
N GLY A 52 -5.06 -7.05 -8.79
CA GLY A 52 -3.69 -7.19 -8.31
C GLY A 52 -2.65 -6.54 -9.23
N GLU A 53 -2.76 -6.73 -10.56
CA GLU A 53 -1.88 -6.09 -11.53
C GLU A 53 -1.99 -4.56 -11.49
N ARG A 54 -3.20 -4.05 -11.37
CA ARG A 54 -3.45 -2.61 -11.22
C ARG A 54 -2.79 -2.08 -9.97
N ARG A 55 -2.94 -2.80 -8.84
CA ARG A 55 -2.34 -2.40 -7.57
C ARG A 55 -0.81 -2.32 -7.67
N ARG A 56 -0.16 -3.34 -8.26
CA ARG A 56 1.29 -3.33 -8.49
C ARG A 56 1.72 -2.15 -9.36
N ALA A 57 0.99 -1.86 -10.44
CA ALA A 57 1.28 -0.71 -11.30
C ALA A 57 1.07 0.64 -10.59
N GLU A 58 0.05 0.77 -9.74
CA GLU A 58 -0.20 1.99 -8.93
C GLU A 58 0.94 2.26 -7.97
N ILE A 59 1.49 1.21 -7.36
CA ILE A 59 2.58 1.33 -6.41
C ILE A 59 3.90 1.61 -7.11
N ALA A 60 4.20 0.92 -8.21
CA ALA A 60 5.37 1.21 -9.04
C ALA A 60 5.36 2.69 -9.47
N ARG A 61 4.21 3.20 -9.90
CA ARG A 61 4.04 4.62 -10.22
C ARG A 61 4.24 5.54 -9.00
N CYS A 62 3.73 5.16 -7.83
CA CYS A 62 3.93 5.92 -6.59
C CYS A 62 5.43 6.00 -6.24
N LEU A 63 6.15 4.88 -6.33
CA LEU A 63 7.57 4.81 -6.03
C LEU A 63 8.46 5.52 -7.06
N ALA A 64 7.97 5.74 -8.27
CA ALA A 64 8.63 6.57 -9.28
C ALA A 64 8.87 8.02 -8.77
N ALA A 65 8.02 8.52 -7.87
CA ALA A 65 8.17 9.83 -7.25
C ALA A 65 9.26 9.89 -6.16
N GLY A 66 9.85 8.77 -5.75
CA GLY A 66 10.84 8.70 -4.67
C GLY A 66 10.28 9.14 -3.30
N PRO A 67 9.09 8.68 -2.87
CA PRO A 67 8.44 9.19 -1.68
C PRO A 67 9.19 8.76 -0.42
N LYS A 68 9.16 9.61 0.62
CA LYS A 68 9.58 9.25 1.99
C LYS A 68 8.44 8.58 2.77
N TYR A 69 7.20 8.87 2.38
CA TYR A 69 5.99 8.34 3.01
C TYR A 69 4.98 7.92 1.94
N VAL A 70 4.32 6.80 2.17
CA VAL A 70 3.22 6.29 1.33
C VAL A 70 1.96 6.19 2.16
N LEU A 71 0.85 6.70 1.64
CA LEU A 71 -0.47 6.61 2.26
C LEU A 71 -1.28 5.56 1.50
N LEU A 72 -1.78 4.57 2.22
CA LEU A 72 -2.64 3.51 1.69
C LEU A 72 -4.03 3.67 2.32
N ASP A 73 -4.99 4.07 1.50
CA ASP A 73 -6.38 4.23 1.93
C ASP A 73 -7.18 2.98 1.59
N GLU A 74 -7.72 2.33 2.61
CA GLU A 74 -8.47 1.08 2.55
C GLU A 74 -7.83 -0.01 1.66
N PRO A 75 -6.54 -0.36 1.85
CA PRO A 75 -5.85 -1.29 0.96
C PRO A 75 -6.44 -2.70 0.96
N PHE A 76 -7.18 -3.09 1.99
CA PHE A 76 -7.83 -4.41 2.11
C PHE A 76 -9.29 -4.43 1.67
N ALA A 77 -9.86 -3.29 1.27
CA ALA A 77 -11.27 -3.22 0.86
C ALA A 77 -11.53 -4.00 -0.44
N GLY A 78 -12.44 -4.98 -0.38
CA GLY A 78 -12.85 -5.77 -1.54
C GLY A 78 -11.75 -6.65 -2.15
N VAL A 79 -10.74 -7.00 -1.38
CA VAL A 79 -9.58 -7.79 -1.81
C VAL A 79 -9.76 -9.24 -1.39
N ASP A 80 -9.40 -10.17 -2.28
CA ASP A 80 -9.39 -11.60 -1.95
C ASP A 80 -8.20 -11.97 -1.03
N PRO A 81 -8.25 -13.12 -0.33
CA PRO A 81 -7.21 -13.51 0.63
C PRO A 81 -5.80 -13.63 0.04
N ILE A 82 -5.67 -13.95 -1.25
CA ILE A 82 -4.36 -14.05 -1.92
C ILE A 82 -3.75 -12.67 -2.07
N ALA A 83 -4.56 -11.71 -2.53
CA ALA A 83 -4.13 -10.34 -2.71
C ALA A 83 -3.86 -9.61 -1.38
N VAL A 84 -4.48 -10.02 -0.26
CA VAL A 84 -4.11 -9.56 1.09
C VAL A 84 -2.65 -9.90 1.39
N GLY A 85 -2.21 -11.12 1.06
CA GLY A 85 -0.80 -11.52 1.19
C GLY A 85 0.15 -10.63 0.39
N GLU A 86 -0.21 -10.30 -0.86
CA GLU A 86 0.58 -9.38 -1.71
C GLU A 86 0.72 -7.99 -1.08
N ILE A 87 -0.36 -7.46 -0.49
CA ILE A 87 -0.34 -6.15 0.20
C ILE A 87 0.58 -6.19 1.42
N ARG A 88 0.56 -7.27 2.20
CA ARG A 88 1.45 -7.45 3.34
C ARG A 88 2.92 -7.44 2.92
N HIS A 89 3.27 -8.21 1.90
CA HIS A 89 4.63 -8.23 1.34
C HIS A 89 5.06 -6.85 0.87
N LEU A 90 4.18 -6.15 0.16
CA LEU A 90 4.45 -4.81 -0.27
C LEU A 90 4.75 -3.85 0.88
N VAL A 91 3.93 -3.84 1.94
CA VAL A 91 4.15 -2.95 3.10
C VAL A 91 5.49 -3.29 3.77
N ALA A 92 5.83 -4.58 3.89
CA ALA A 92 7.11 -5.02 4.41
C ALA A 92 8.29 -4.50 3.56
N ASP A 93 8.18 -4.59 2.23
CA ASP A 93 9.20 -4.08 1.31
C ASP A 93 9.39 -2.57 1.41
N LEU A 94 8.29 -1.80 1.51
CA LEU A 94 8.35 -0.35 1.72
C LEU A 94 9.07 -0.01 3.03
N LYS A 95 8.75 -0.69 4.12
CA LYS A 95 9.41 -0.53 5.42
C LYS A 95 10.91 -0.85 5.33
N ASN A 96 11.28 -1.95 4.68
CA ASN A 96 12.70 -2.35 4.50
C ASN A 96 13.51 -1.30 3.73
N ARG A 97 12.87 -0.50 2.90
CA ARG A 97 13.47 0.64 2.17
C ARG A 97 13.51 1.92 3.00
N GLY A 98 13.05 1.91 4.24
CA GLY A 98 12.97 3.08 5.09
C GLY A 98 11.85 4.06 4.69
N ILE A 99 10.85 3.61 3.92
CA ILE A 99 9.67 4.40 3.55
C ILE A 99 8.64 4.25 4.67
N GLY A 100 8.18 5.36 5.23
CA GLY A 100 7.09 5.38 6.20
C GLY A 100 5.76 5.02 5.50
N VAL A 101 4.95 4.15 6.12
CA VAL A 101 3.65 3.76 5.57
C VAL A 101 2.55 4.13 6.54
N LEU A 102 1.59 4.94 6.10
CA LEU A 102 0.36 5.22 6.81
C LEU A 102 -0.79 4.44 6.13
N ILE A 103 -1.51 3.65 6.92
CA ILE A 103 -2.63 2.84 6.44
C ILE A 103 -3.90 3.28 7.14
N THR A 104 -4.97 3.53 6.39
CA THR A 104 -6.34 3.63 6.90
C THR A 104 -7.11 2.41 6.42
N ASP A 105 -7.71 1.65 7.32
CA ASP A 105 -8.55 0.51 6.96
C ASP A 105 -9.51 0.16 8.10
N HIS A 106 -10.66 -0.39 7.75
CA HIS A 106 -11.62 -0.92 8.70
C HIS A 106 -11.39 -2.42 9.00
N ASN A 107 -10.54 -3.10 8.22
CA ASN A 107 -10.12 -4.48 8.48
C ASN A 107 -9.01 -4.51 9.53
N VAL A 108 -9.42 -4.44 10.79
CA VAL A 108 -8.49 -4.36 11.93
C VAL A 108 -7.53 -5.53 11.97
N GLN A 109 -8.03 -6.74 11.70
CA GLN A 109 -7.27 -7.98 11.82
C GLN A 109 -6.07 -7.98 10.86
N GLU A 110 -6.30 -7.61 9.61
CA GLU A 110 -5.24 -7.53 8.59
C GLU A 110 -4.27 -6.38 8.86
N THR A 111 -4.82 -5.23 9.26
CA THR A 111 -4.03 -4.03 9.52
C THR A 111 -3.10 -4.21 10.70
N LEU A 112 -3.57 -4.73 11.84
CA LEU A 112 -2.75 -4.91 13.04
C LEU A 112 -1.59 -5.90 12.86
N GLN A 113 -1.64 -6.78 11.84
CA GLN A 113 -0.54 -7.70 11.55
C GLN A 113 0.64 -7.07 10.81
N ILE A 114 0.48 -5.89 10.25
CA ILE A 114 1.50 -5.26 9.38
C ILE A 114 2.00 -3.91 9.88
N VAL A 115 1.29 -3.31 10.84
CA VAL A 115 1.68 -2.01 11.38
C VAL A 115 2.47 -2.14 12.68
N ASP A 116 3.37 -1.21 12.96
CA ASP A 116 4.11 -1.15 14.22
C ASP A 116 3.33 -0.40 15.29
N ARG A 117 2.47 0.54 14.87
CA ARG A 117 1.68 1.40 15.72
C ARG A 117 0.32 1.66 15.10
N ALA A 118 -0.72 1.71 15.91
CA ALA A 118 -2.08 2.00 15.47
C ALA A 118 -2.71 3.16 16.24
N TYR A 119 -3.64 3.83 15.58
CA TYR A 119 -4.51 4.87 16.13
C TYR A 119 -5.95 4.43 15.91
N ILE A 120 -6.69 4.22 16.98
CA ILE A 120 -8.11 3.87 16.90
C ILE A 120 -8.93 5.16 16.95
N LEU A 121 -9.67 5.41 15.87
CA LEU A 121 -10.55 6.56 15.74
C LEU A 121 -12.00 6.14 16.08
N HIS A 122 -12.66 6.91 16.92
CA HIS A 122 -14.06 6.72 17.26
C HIS A 122 -14.71 8.09 17.49
N ASP A 123 -15.88 8.32 16.89
CA ASP A 123 -16.63 9.58 16.98
C ASP A 123 -15.77 10.84 16.74
N GLY A 124 -14.90 10.80 15.72
CA GLY A 124 -14.05 11.92 15.33
C GLY A 124 -12.89 12.22 16.30
N ARG A 125 -12.59 11.30 17.22
CA ARG A 125 -11.49 11.44 18.21
C ARG A 125 -10.60 10.20 18.18
N VAL A 126 -9.34 10.39 18.59
CA VAL A 126 -8.44 9.26 18.87
C VAL A 126 -8.87 8.63 20.20
N LEU A 127 -9.45 7.45 20.14
CA LEU A 127 -9.83 6.66 21.31
C LEU A 127 -8.58 6.11 22.01
N MET A 128 -7.65 5.57 21.23
CA MET A 128 -6.38 5.03 21.71
C MET A 128 -5.30 5.13 20.62
N SER A 129 -4.03 5.23 21.07
CA SER A 129 -2.87 5.06 20.20
C SER A 129 -1.78 4.28 20.93
N GLY A 130 -1.14 3.34 20.23
CA GLY A 130 -0.10 2.51 20.83
C GLY A 130 0.44 1.48 19.85
N THR A 131 1.28 0.58 20.35
CA THR A 131 1.68 -0.62 19.63
C THR A 131 0.47 -1.54 19.41
N THR A 132 0.57 -2.46 18.47
CA THR A 132 -0.51 -3.43 18.20
C THR A 132 -0.90 -4.21 19.45
N ASP A 133 0.07 -4.62 20.26
CA ASP A 133 -0.17 -5.34 21.52
C ASP A 133 -0.93 -4.51 22.56
N GLU A 134 -0.60 -3.23 22.68
CA GLU A 134 -1.29 -2.31 23.59
C GLU A 134 -2.74 -2.08 23.14
N VAL A 135 -2.94 -1.87 21.83
CA VAL A 135 -4.28 -1.63 21.26
C VAL A 135 -5.21 -2.84 21.44
N VAL A 136 -4.69 -4.05 21.22
CA VAL A 136 -5.48 -5.28 21.34
C VAL A 136 -5.87 -5.60 22.79
N LYS A 137 -5.05 -5.18 23.75
CA LYS A 137 -5.30 -5.38 25.20
C LYS A 137 -6.21 -4.33 25.82
N ASP A 138 -6.41 -3.19 25.17
CA ASP A 138 -7.22 -2.10 25.70
C ASP A 138 -8.71 -2.48 25.78
N GLU A 139 -9.30 -2.36 26.95
CA GLU A 139 -10.68 -2.76 27.22
C GLU A 139 -11.70 -1.89 26.45
N ASN A 140 -11.43 -0.60 26.27
CA ASN A 140 -12.32 0.30 25.54
C ASN A 140 -12.30 -0.02 24.04
N VAL A 141 -11.12 -0.27 23.49
CA VAL A 141 -10.97 -0.71 22.09
C VAL A 141 -11.70 -2.03 21.87
N ARG A 142 -11.54 -3.00 22.76
CA ARG A 142 -12.25 -4.29 22.67
C ARG A 142 -13.75 -4.11 22.75
N ARG A 143 -14.24 -3.29 23.65
CA ARG A 143 -15.69 -3.07 23.84
C ARG A 143 -16.32 -2.34 22.65
N VAL A 144 -15.65 -1.33 22.10
CA VAL A 144 -16.24 -0.39 21.14
C VAL A 144 -15.96 -0.83 19.69
N TYR A 145 -14.81 -1.45 19.44
CA TYR A 145 -14.30 -1.64 18.08
C TYR A 145 -14.01 -3.11 17.72
N LEU A 146 -13.33 -3.87 18.58
CA LEU A 146 -12.90 -5.25 18.25
C LEU A 146 -13.99 -6.29 18.53
N GLY A 147 -14.87 -6.03 19.52
CA GLY A 147 -15.81 -7.01 20.03
C GLY A 147 -15.20 -8.00 21.03
N ALA A 148 -16.05 -8.59 21.87
CA ALA A 148 -15.62 -9.48 22.97
C ALA A 148 -14.88 -10.75 22.50
N ASN A 149 -15.13 -11.19 21.27
CA ASN A 149 -14.58 -12.44 20.72
C ASN A 149 -13.32 -12.23 19.87
N PHE A 150 -12.79 -11.02 19.78
CA PHE A 150 -11.58 -10.75 19.01
C PHE A 150 -10.39 -11.50 19.63
N ARG A 151 -9.77 -12.37 18.83
CA ARG A 151 -8.52 -13.05 19.17
C ARG A 151 -7.40 -12.42 18.36
N ALA A 152 -6.43 -11.84 19.06
CA ALA A 152 -5.11 -11.60 18.49
C ALA A 152 -4.44 -12.97 18.33
N TYR A 153 -3.77 -13.19 17.24
CA TYR A 153 -3.03 -14.43 16.96
C TYR A 153 -1.95 -14.68 17.98
#